data_e93292996deb8f8edd261d0c5847022a
#
_entry.id   e93292996deb8f8edd261d0c5847022a
#
_cell.length_a   1.000
_cell.length_b   1.000
_cell.length_c   1.000
_cell.angle_alpha   90.00
_cell.angle_beta   90.00
_cell.angle_gamma   90.00
#
_symmetry.space_group_name_H-M   'P 1'
#
loop_
_entity.id
_entity.type
_entity.pdbx_description
1 polymer ?
#
loop_
_entity_poly.entity_id
_entity_poly.type
_entity_poly.pdbx_seq_one_letter_code
_entity_poly.pdbx_strand_id
1 'polypeptide(L)'
;MHAFLQQLPALIGVVIGALGSYVAIVRGDQARFRRERAARWEERRLEVYAEYARTLKKSVTLTYRVASHLGNDPHPHPLNLTEAEPLLAEATVGRDPSGEALILLGSPEVVEQARAWVTAVMEMERFMRTETHDPVAWRELMDRQRAGREGYYAAVRDDLALPPGHSGRWLTVPE
;
A
#
# COMPACT_ATOMS: atom_id res chain seq x y z
N MET A 1 71.35 3.32 18.09
CA MET A 1 70.71 3.28 16.79
C MET A 1 70.07 1.92 16.44
N HIS A 2 70.62 0.79 16.88
CA HIS A 2 70.07 -0.55 16.53
C HIS A 2 68.73 -0.91 17.22
N ALA A 3 68.45 -0.39 18.41
CA ALA A 3 67.20 -0.70 19.12
C ALA A 3 65.93 -0.10 18.44
N PHE A 4 66.05 0.99 17.73
CA PHE A 4 64.98 1.65 17.02
C PHE A 4 64.55 0.88 15.75
N LEU A 5 65.54 0.29 15.07
CA LEU A 5 65.28 -0.51 13.85
C LEU A 5 64.59 -1.86 14.16
N GLN A 6 64.77 -2.40 15.35
CA GLN A 6 64.12 -3.63 15.78
C GLN A 6 62.64 -3.43 16.18
N GLN A 7 62.22 -2.21 16.49
CA GLN A 7 60.83 -1.90 16.85
C GLN A 7 59.97 -1.46 15.67
N LEU A 8 60.54 -1.18 14.50
CA LEU A 8 59.83 -0.77 13.30
C LEU A 8 58.78 -1.78 12.82
N PRO A 9 59.04 -3.11 12.78
CA PRO A 9 58.02 -4.07 12.38
C PRO A 9 56.82 -4.12 13.32
N ALA A 10 57.01 -3.95 14.59
CA ALA A 10 55.94 -3.91 15.58
C ALA A 10 55.03 -2.67 15.42
N LEU A 11 55.62 -1.52 15.18
CA LEU A 11 54.94 -0.26 14.93
C LEU A 11 54.09 -0.35 13.63
N ILE A 12 54.67 -0.91 12.59
CA ILE A 12 53.96 -1.13 11.30
C ILE A 12 52.75 -2.07 11.53
N GLY A 13 52.92 -3.14 12.29
CA GLY A 13 51.84 -4.07 12.61
C GLY A 13 50.68 -3.40 13.38
N VAL A 14 51.01 -2.51 14.34
CA VAL A 14 50.00 -1.75 15.10
C VAL A 14 49.22 -0.78 14.17
N VAL A 15 49.91 -0.07 13.28
CA VAL A 15 49.32 0.87 12.34
C VAL A 15 48.41 0.14 11.35
N ILE A 16 48.84 -0.98 10.78
CA ILE A 16 48.05 -1.80 9.88
C ILE A 16 46.82 -2.38 10.60
N GLY A 17 46.99 -2.86 11.82
CA GLY A 17 45.90 -3.38 12.64
C GLY A 17 44.88 -2.29 12.98
N ALA A 18 45.32 -1.10 13.35
CA ALA A 18 44.45 0.05 13.65
C ALA A 18 43.69 0.52 12.40
N LEU A 19 44.35 0.61 11.26
CA LEU A 19 43.71 0.96 9.99
C LEU A 19 42.72 -0.11 9.54
N GLY A 20 43.05 -1.38 9.64
CA GLY A 20 42.15 -2.50 9.35
C GLY A 20 40.91 -2.49 10.22
N SER A 21 41.06 -2.28 11.52
CA SER A 21 39.96 -2.16 12.49
C SER A 21 39.07 -0.94 12.17
N TYR A 22 39.67 0.21 11.87
CA TYR A 22 38.94 1.42 11.52
C TYR A 22 38.10 1.23 10.25
N VAL A 23 38.68 0.66 9.21
CA VAL A 23 37.95 0.37 7.96
C VAL A 23 36.81 -0.63 8.17
N ALA A 24 37.03 -1.66 9.00
CA ALA A 24 36.00 -2.64 9.32
C ALA A 24 34.82 -2.01 10.09
N ILE A 25 35.10 -1.14 11.06
CA ILE A 25 34.05 -0.42 11.82
C ILE A 25 33.27 0.52 10.91
N VAL A 26 33.94 1.35 10.12
CA VAL A 26 33.26 2.31 9.23
C VAL A 26 32.38 1.60 8.19
N ARG A 27 32.84 0.49 7.62
CA ARG A 27 32.04 -0.31 6.67
C ARG A 27 30.87 -1.01 7.37
N GLY A 28 31.09 -1.51 8.57
CA GLY A 28 30.04 -2.11 9.40
C GLY A 28 28.90 -1.12 9.72
N ASP A 29 29.26 0.08 10.17
CA ASP A 29 28.32 1.15 10.49
C ASP A 29 27.55 1.62 9.26
N GLN A 30 28.23 1.78 8.11
CA GLN A 30 27.54 2.13 6.86
C GLN A 30 26.53 1.07 6.42
N ALA A 31 26.89 -0.20 6.53
CA ALA A 31 25.97 -1.31 6.18
C ALA A 31 24.77 -1.34 7.14
N ARG A 32 24.99 -1.16 8.44
CA ARG A 32 23.92 -1.05 9.44
C ARG A 32 22.99 0.13 9.16
N PHE A 33 23.54 1.30 8.93
CA PHE A 33 22.78 2.51 8.62
C PHE A 33 21.93 2.38 7.35
N ARG A 34 22.46 1.73 6.30
CA ARG A 34 21.71 1.44 5.08
C ARG A 34 20.52 0.50 5.33
N ARG A 35 20.72 -0.56 6.14
CA ARG A 35 19.64 -1.51 6.51
C ARG A 35 18.55 -0.81 7.32
N GLU A 36 18.93 0.00 8.31
CA GLU A 36 17.98 0.74 9.14
C GLU A 36 17.19 1.77 8.31
N ARG A 37 17.84 2.40 7.33
CA ARG A 37 17.15 3.30 6.41
C ARG A 37 16.19 2.53 5.49
N ALA A 38 16.60 1.39 4.94
CA ALA A 38 15.74 0.57 4.09
C ALA A 38 14.50 0.09 4.85
N ALA A 39 14.67 -0.42 6.07
CA ALA A 39 13.55 -0.85 6.90
C ALA A 39 12.53 0.28 7.18
N ARG A 40 13.01 1.50 7.48
CA ARG A 40 12.11 2.66 7.66
C ARG A 40 11.37 3.04 6.38
N TRP A 41 11.97 2.86 5.20
CA TRP A 41 11.31 3.11 3.94
C TRP A 41 10.24 2.07 3.63
N GLU A 42 10.49 0.80 3.91
CA GLU A 42 9.51 -0.28 3.76
C GLU A 42 8.31 -0.07 4.68
N GLU A 43 8.53 0.27 5.94
CA GLU A 43 7.48 0.60 6.90
C GLU A 43 6.62 1.79 6.41
N ARG A 44 7.27 2.86 5.94
CA ARG A 44 6.57 4.03 5.40
C ARG A 44 5.74 3.72 4.16
N ARG A 45 6.25 2.87 3.26
CA ARG A 45 5.51 2.42 2.07
C ARG A 45 4.29 1.60 2.47
N LEU A 46 4.44 0.68 3.42
CA LEU A 46 3.33 -0.12 3.93
C LEU A 46 2.22 0.76 4.53
N GLU A 47 2.57 1.78 5.30
CA GLU A 47 1.59 2.75 5.84
C GLU A 47 0.82 3.45 4.71
N VAL A 48 1.52 3.95 3.69
CA VAL A 48 0.91 4.64 2.54
C VAL A 48 -0.01 3.71 1.77
N TYR A 49 0.40 2.47 1.53
CA TYR A 49 -0.41 1.47 0.85
C TYR A 49 -1.67 1.10 1.64
N ALA A 50 -1.52 0.91 2.94
CA ALA A 50 -2.65 0.60 3.81
C ALA A 50 -3.66 1.78 3.90
N GLU A 51 -3.17 3.02 3.96
CA GLU A 51 -4.01 4.21 3.99
C GLU A 51 -4.78 4.38 2.69
N TYR A 52 -4.12 4.24 1.54
CA TYR A 52 -4.79 4.28 0.24
C TYR A 52 -5.90 3.23 0.13
N ALA A 53 -5.61 1.99 0.52
CA ALA A 53 -6.62 0.94 0.53
C ALA A 53 -7.80 1.26 1.47
N ARG A 54 -7.54 1.89 2.61
CA ARG A 54 -8.59 2.28 3.58
C ARG A 54 -9.52 3.34 3.01
N THR A 55 -8.98 4.34 2.33
CA THR A 55 -9.78 5.41 1.71
C THR A 55 -10.67 4.87 0.59
N LEU A 56 -10.13 4.01 -0.29
CA LEU A 56 -10.95 3.37 -1.33
C LEU A 56 -12.03 2.47 -0.75
N LYS A 57 -11.73 1.70 0.28
CA LYS A 57 -12.74 0.85 0.95
C LYS A 57 -13.89 1.66 1.54
N LYS A 58 -13.63 2.88 2.03
CA LYS A 58 -14.69 3.77 2.51
C LYS A 58 -15.68 4.10 1.38
N SER A 59 -15.19 4.51 0.21
CA SER A 59 -16.03 4.74 -0.98
C SER A 59 -16.79 3.49 -1.40
N VAL A 60 -16.12 2.35 -1.49
CA VAL A 60 -16.75 1.07 -1.85
C VAL A 60 -17.89 0.71 -0.90
N THR A 61 -17.69 0.86 0.42
CA THR A 61 -18.76 0.57 1.40
C THR A 61 -19.96 1.49 1.21
N LEU A 62 -19.74 2.76 0.93
CA LEU A 62 -20.83 3.71 0.66
C LEU A 62 -21.61 3.34 -0.61
N THR A 63 -20.92 2.95 -1.70
CA THR A 63 -21.57 2.53 -2.92
C THR A 63 -22.40 1.26 -2.74
N TYR A 64 -21.95 0.28 -1.95
CA TYR A 64 -22.73 -0.90 -1.58
C TYR A 64 -24.01 -0.53 -0.83
N ARG A 65 -23.94 0.41 0.10
CA ARG A 65 -25.12 0.86 0.85
C ARG A 65 -26.14 1.55 -0.02
N VAL A 66 -25.68 2.38 -0.98
CA VAL A 66 -26.59 3.01 -1.96
C VAL A 66 -27.18 1.96 -2.90
N ALA A 67 -26.37 1.01 -3.39
CA ALA A 67 -26.84 -0.09 -4.21
C ALA A 67 -27.94 -0.92 -3.52
N SER A 68 -27.80 -1.11 -2.22
CA SER A 68 -28.82 -1.79 -1.42
C SER A 68 -30.13 -0.99 -1.34
N HIS A 69 -30.05 0.32 -1.19
CA HIS A 69 -31.24 1.18 -1.22
C HIS A 69 -31.98 1.09 -2.57
N LEU A 70 -31.23 0.99 -3.67
CA LEU A 70 -31.76 0.83 -5.02
C LEU A 70 -32.19 -0.61 -5.37
N GLY A 71 -32.04 -1.56 -4.44
CA GLY A 71 -32.36 -2.97 -4.65
C GLY A 71 -31.36 -3.74 -5.51
N ASN A 72 -30.16 -3.19 -5.75
CA ASN A 72 -29.08 -3.82 -6.53
C ASN A 72 -28.19 -4.76 -5.71
N ASP A 73 -28.17 -4.61 -4.37
CA ASP A 73 -27.29 -5.35 -3.46
C ASP A 73 -28.01 -5.66 -2.12
N PRO A 74 -27.77 -6.80 -1.47
CA PRO A 74 -28.40 -7.16 -0.20
C PRO A 74 -27.71 -6.58 1.06
N HIS A 75 -26.99 -5.48 0.96
CA HIS A 75 -26.28 -4.90 2.10
C HIS A 75 -27.24 -4.53 3.25
N PRO A 76 -26.93 -4.88 4.54
CA PRO A 76 -27.87 -4.75 5.65
C PRO A 76 -28.21 -3.32 6.09
N HIS A 77 -27.42 -2.33 5.65
CA HIS A 77 -27.59 -0.93 6.04
C HIS A 77 -27.74 -0.05 4.79
N PRO A 78 -28.92 -0.05 4.13
CA PRO A 78 -29.14 0.78 2.96
C PRO A 78 -29.01 2.28 3.29
N LEU A 79 -28.60 3.06 2.30
CA LEU A 79 -28.41 4.51 2.41
C LEU A 79 -28.90 5.13 1.10
N ASN A 80 -29.79 6.12 1.16
CA ASN A 80 -30.19 6.81 -0.04
C ASN A 80 -29.07 7.72 -0.58
N LEU A 81 -29.16 8.11 -1.84
CA LEU A 81 -28.10 8.90 -2.49
C LEU A 81 -27.91 10.28 -1.84
N THR A 82 -28.99 10.94 -1.44
CA THR A 82 -28.92 12.26 -0.79
C THR A 82 -28.11 12.22 0.50
N GLU A 83 -28.30 11.17 1.31
CA GLU A 83 -27.52 10.97 2.54
C GLU A 83 -26.09 10.51 2.25
N ALA A 84 -25.88 9.78 1.15
CA ALA A 84 -24.57 9.25 0.76
C ALA A 84 -23.64 10.32 0.16
N GLU A 85 -24.18 11.31 -0.57
CA GLU A 85 -23.40 12.32 -1.30
C GLU A 85 -22.37 13.07 -0.43
N PRO A 86 -22.72 13.63 0.73
CA PRO A 86 -21.73 14.29 1.58
C PRO A 86 -20.64 13.34 2.09
N LEU A 87 -20.98 12.08 2.36
CA LEU A 87 -20.03 11.04 2.80
C LEU A 87 -19.09 10.62 1.66
N LEU A 88 -19.61 10.52 0.43
CA LEU A 88 -18.81 10.24 -0.77
C LEU A 88 -17.88 11.41 -1.09
N ALA A 89 -18.34 12.64 -0.94
CA ALA A 89 -17.52 13.83 -1.11
C ALA A 89 -16.36 13.86 -0.09
N GLU A 90 -16.65 13.58 1.19
CA GLU A 90 -15.62 13.45 2.24
C GLU A 90 -14.62 12.32 1.92
N ALA A 91 -15.10 11.16 1.47
CA ALA A 91 -14.24 10.04 1.09
C ALA A 91 -13.33 10.40 -0.10
N THR A 92 -13.83 11.17 -1.06
CA THR A 92 -13.05 11.68 -2.21
C THR A 92 -11.95 12.63 -1.76
N VAL A 93 -12.27 13.60 -0.90
CA VAL A 93 -11.29 14.55 -0.35
C VAL A 93 -10.18 13.80 0.42
N GLY A 94 -10.52 12.76 1.18
CA GLY A 94 -9.53 11.94 1.88
C GLY A 94 -8.68 11.05 0.95
N ARG A 95 -9.20 10.73 -0.25
CA ARG A 95 -8.50 9.90 -1.24
C ARG A 95 -7.34 10.63 -1.92
N ASP A 96 -7.48 11.92 -2.21
CA ASP A 96 -6.49 12.68 -2.95
C ASP A 96 -5.11 12.70 -2.28
N PRO A 97 -4.96 13.04 -0.99
CA PRO A 97 -3.66 13.01 -0.32
C PRO A 97 -3.04 11.61 -0.25
N SER A 98 -3.86 10.57 -0.08
CA SER A 98 -3.38 9.18 -0.04
C SER A 98 -2.91 8.71 -1.41
N GLY A 99 -3.57 9.16 -2.49
CA GLY A 99 -3.18 8.92 -3.87
C GLY A 99 -1.84 9.60 -4.23
N GLU A 100 -1.66 10.85 -3.83
CA GLU A 100 -0.40 11.57 -4.03
C GLU A 100 0.77 10.90 -3.28
N ALA A 101 0.55 10.51 -2.03
CA ALA A 101 1.56 9.78 -1.25
C ALA A 101 1.92 8.43 -1.93
N LEU A 102 0.92 7.74 -2.48
CA LEU A 102 1.13 6.49 -3.23
C LEU A 102 1.94 6.72 -4.51
N ILE A 103 1.65 7.76 -5.28
CA ILE A 103 2.41 8.11 -6.50
C ILE A 103 3.87 8.43 -6.15
N LEU A 104 4.10 9.09 -5.03
CA LEU A 104 5.44 9.49 -4.59
C LEU A 104 6.29 8.31 -4.11
N LEU A 105 5.70 7.35 -3.41
CA LEU A 105 6.43 6.29 -2.70
C LEU A 105 6.22 4.88 -3.28
N GLY A 106 5.18 4.69 -4.08
CA GLY A 106 4.85 3.39 -4.67
C GLY A 106 5.73 3.04 -5.86
N SER A 107 5.90 1.73 -6.08
CA SER A 107 6.48 1.25 -7.33
C SER A 107 5.55 1.53 -8.51
N PRO A 108 6.06 1.59 -9.75
CA PRO A 108 5.23 1.78 -10.93
C PRO A 108 4.08 0.78 -11.03
N GLU A 109 4.33 -0.48 -10.71
CA GLU A 109 3.32 -1.54 -10.74
C GLU A 109 2.21 -1.29 -9.70
N VAL A 110 2.56 -0.95 -8.47
CA VAL A 110 1.58 -0.62 -7.43
C VAL A 110 0.72 0.58 -7.83
N VAL A 111 1.33 1.61 -8.43
CA VAL A 111 0.61 2.80 -8.91
C VAL A 111 -0.34 2.45 -10.05
N GLU A 112 0.05 1.57 -10.97
CA GLU A 112 -0.81 1.11 -12.07
C GLU A 112 -2.01 0.33 -11.55
N GLN A 113 -1.79 -0.63 -10.66
CA GLN A 113 -2.88 -1.41 -10.06
C GLN A 113 -3.80 -0.56 -9.18
N ALA A 114 -3.26 0.44 -8.50
CA ALA A 114 -4.05 1.42 -7.76
C ALA A 114 -4.96 2.24 -8.67
N ARG A 115 -4.47 2.65 -9.85
CA ARG A 115 -5.28 3.35 -10.87
C ARG A 115 -6.41 2.46 -11.40
N ALA A 116 -6.12 1.19 -11.68
CA ALA A 116 -7.16 0.26 -12.12
C ALA A 116 -8.26 0.11 -11.06
N TRP A 117 -7.87 -0.02 -9.79
CA TRP A 117 -8.84 -0.14 -8.70
C TRP A 117 -9.67 1.13 -8.49
N VAL A 118 -9.04 2.31 -8.45
CA VAL A 118 -9.78 3.57 -8.27
C VAL A 118 -10.72 3.85 -9.44
N THR A 119 -10.33 3.50 -10.67
CA THR A 119 -11.20 3.62 -11.85
C THR A 119 -12.46 2.80 -11.69
N ALA A 120 -12.34 1.55 -11.25
CA ALA A 120 -13.51 0.69 -11.01
C ALA A 120 -14.41 1.26 -9.88
N VAL A 121 -13.83 1.82 -8.82
CA VAL A 121 -14.60 2.49 -7.75
C VAL A 121 -15.33 3.73 -8.28
N MET A 122 -14.69 4.55 -9.10
CA MET A 122 -15.32 5.72 -9.73
C MET A 122 -16.46 5.32 -10.68
N GLU A 123 -16.36 4.21 -11.37
CA GLU A 123 -17.46 3.65 -12.18
C GLU A 123 -18.65 3.24 -11.30
N MET A 124 -18.41 2.60 -10.15
CA MET A 124 -19.46 2.30 -9.18
C MET A 124 -20.13 3.57 -8.66
N GLU A 125 -19.34 4.58 -8.26
CA GLU A 125 -19.87 5.88 -7.82
C GLU A 125 -20.70 6.58 -8.89
N ARG A 126 -20.29 6.49 -10.16
CA ARG A 126 -21.05 7.05 -11.28
C ARG A 126 -22.36 6.31 -11.50
N PHE A 127 -22.34 4.98 -11.47
CA PHE A 127 -23.53 4.14 -11.61
C PHE A 127 -24.56 4.45 -10.52
N MET A 128 -24.12 4.63 -9.24
CA MET A 128 -25.05 4.97 -8.16
C MET A 128 -25.77 6.30 -8.41
N ARG A 129 -25.12 7.28 -9.04
CA ARG A 129 -25.75 8.58 -9.37
C ARG A 129 -26.80 8.51 -10.46
N THR A 130 -26.89 7.42 -11.20
CA THR A 130 -28.02 7.21 -12.15
C THR A 130 -29.29 6.74 -11.46
N GLU A 131 -29.22 6.35 -10.19
CA GLU A 131 -30.33 5.81 -9.40
C GLU A 131 -31.06 4.65 -10.10
N THR A 132 -30.32 3.88 -10.91
CA THR A 132 -30.87 2.81 -11.73
C THR A 132 -30.91 1.49 -10.95
N HIS A 133 -32.05 0.79 -11.04
CA HIS A 133 -32.15 -0.58 -10.60
C HIS A 133 -31.67 -1.50 -11.73
N ASP A 134 -30.44 -1.98 -11.66
CA ASP A 134 -29.86 -2.95 -12.58
C ASP A 134 -28.86 -3.85 -11.82
N PRO A 135 -29.36 -4.94 -11.21
CA PRO A 135 -28.50 -5.85 -10.45
C PRO A 135 -27.44 -6.57 -11.28
N VAL A 136 -27.63 -6.67 -12.60
CA VAL A 136 -26.66 -7.31 -13.51
C VAL A 136 -25.46 -6.38 -13.72
N ALA A 137 -25.71 -5.13 -14.14
CA ALA A 137 -24.67 -4.13 -14.30
C ALA A 137 -23.94 -3.87 -12.98
N TRP A 138 -24.66 -3.83 -11.86
CA TRP A 138 -24.05 -3.71 -10.54
C TRP A 138 -23.07 -4.85 -10.23
N ARG A 139 -23.44 -6.09 -10.53
CA ARG A 139 -22.58 -7.26 -10.30
C ARG A 139 -21.29 -7.19 -11.11
N GLU A 140 -21.36 -6.76 -12.36
CA GLU A 140 -20.18 -6.56 -13.21
C GLU A 140 -19.24 -5.49 -12.67
N LEU A 141 -19.78 -4.39 -12.14
CA LEU A 141 -19.00 -3.34 -11.48
C LEU A 141 -18.32 -3.86 -10.23
N MET A 142 -19.01 -4.64 -9.41
CA MET A 142 -18.45 -5.29 -8.24
C MET A 142 -17.28 -6.22 -8.57
N ASP A 143 -17.44 -7.02 -9.63
CA ASP A 143 -16.40 -7.96 -10.04
C ASP A 143 -15.16 -7.22 -10.55
N ARG A 144 -15.31 -6.13 -11.31
CA ARG A 144 -14.20 -5.25 -11.71
C ARG A 144 -13.50 -4.62 -10.50
N GLN A 145 -14.26 -4.11 -9.54
CA GLN A 145 -13.72 -3.56 -8.31
C GLN A 145 -12.94 -4.60 -7.49
N ARG A 146 -13.47 -5.84 -7.39
CA ARG A 146 -12.78 -6.94 -6.72
C ARG A 146 -11.48 -7.30 -7.41
N ALA A 147 -11.49 -7.42 -8.74
CA ALA A 147 -10.29 -7.71 -9.53
C ALA A 147 -9.23 -6.60 -9.35
N GLY A 148 -9.62 -5.33 -9.43
CA GLY A 148 -8.71 -4.19 -9.20
C GLY A 148 -8.10 -4.20 -7.79
N ARG A 149 -8.90 -4.50 -6.77
CA ARG A 149 -8.42 -4.64 -5.39
C ARG A 149 -7.42 -5.79 -5.23
N GLU A 150 -7.71 -6.94 -5.82
CA GLU A 150 -6.82 -8.12 -5.77
C GLU A 150 -5.51 -7.85 -6.49
N GLY A 151 -5.55 -7.21 -7.67
CA GLY A 151 -4.36 -6.77 -8.40
C GLY A 151 -3.52 -5.80 -7.57
N TYR A 152 -4.14 -4.81 -6.93
CA TYR A 152 -3.46 -3.88 -6.04
C TYR A 152 -2.74 -4.58 -4.88
N TYR A 153 -3.44 -5.48 -4.17
CA TYR A 153 -2.82 -6.20 -3.06
C TYR A 153 -1.71 -7.16 -3.51
N ALA A 154 -1.85 -7.78 -4.67
CA ALA A 154 -0.79 -8.60 -5.23
C ALA A 154 0.47 -7.76 -5.52
N ALA A 155 0.32 -6.62 -6.19
CA ALA A 155 1.42 -5.71 -6.48
C ALA A 155 2.09 -5.16 -5.20
N VAL A 156 1.31 -4.78 -4.19
CA VAL A 156 1.85 -4.33 -2.89
C VAL A 156 2.65 -5.43 -2.20
N ARG A 157 2.17 -6.66 -2.23
CA ARG A 157 2.89 -7.79 -1.59
C ARG A 157 4.21 -8.08 -2.30
N ASP A 158 4.21 -8.06 -3.63
CA ASP A 158 5.42 -8.25 -4.42
C ASP A 158 6.44 -7.15 -4.15
N ASP A 159 5.99 -5.90 -4.17
CA ASP A 159 6.81 -4.72 -3.92
C ASP A 159 7.47 -4.68 -2.53
N LEU A 160 6.79 -5.20 -1.51
CA LEU A 160 7.30 -5.32 -0.14
C LEU A 160 7.94 -6.69 0.15
N ALA A 161 8.12 -7.55 -0.85
CA ALA A 161 8.64 -8.91 -0.72
C ALA A 161 7.93 -9.73 0.38
N LEU A 162 6.61 -9.53 0.54
CA LEU A 162 5.80 -10.26 1.51
C LEU A 162 5.47 -11.66 0.97
N PRO A 163 5.35 -12.67 1.84
CA PRO A 163 4.96 -14.01 1.41
C PRO A 163 3.58 -13.99 0.73
N PRO A 164 3.31 -14.93 -0.21
CA PRO A 164 2.02 -15.02 -0.88
C PRO A 164 0.87 -14.98 0.12
N GLY A 165 -0.09 -14.07 -0.09
CA GLY A 165 -1.27 -13.96 0.75
C GLY A 165 -2.35 -14.92 0.30
N HIS A 166 -3.22 -15.30 1.22
CA HIS A 166 -4.45 -15.94 0.83
C HIS A 166 -5.36 -14.90 0.17
N SER A 167 -5.68 -15.09 -1.09
CA SER A 167 -6.71 -14.32 -1.81
C SER A 167 -8.14 -14.74 -1.38
N GLY A 168 -8.26 -15.43 -0.26
CA GLY A 168 -9.52 -15.92 0.27
C GLY A 168 -10.48 -14.80 0.66
N ARG A 169 -11.76 -14.99 0.38
CA ARG A 169 -12.85 -14.15 0.88
C ARG A 169 -12.78 -14.09 2.41
N TRP A 170 -12.45 -12.94 2.95
CA TRP A 170 -12.44 -12.71 4.39
C TRP A 170 -13.85 -12.78 5.02
N LEU A 171 -14.88 -12.70 4.18
CA LEU A 171 -16.26 -12.67 4.56
C LEU A 171 -17.06 -13.61 3.65
N THR A 172 -16.88 -14.91 3.81
CA THR A 172 -18.00 -15.82 3.58
C THR A 172 -18.81 -15.81 4.86
N VAL A 173 -19.91 -15.08 4.88
CA VAL A 173 -20.97 -15.34 5.85
C VAL A 173 -21.39 -16.78 5.56
N PRO A 174 -21.29 -17.73 6.53
CA PRO A 174 -21.89 -19.06 6.33
C PRO A 174 -23.39 -18.87 6.15
N GLU A 175 -23.95 -19.59 5.17
CA GLU A 175 -25.41 -19.69 4.97
C GLU A 175 -26.09 -20.24 6.22
#